data_b6f771ad5c4d69f9d81b075286e99cb2
#
_entry.id   b6f771ad5c4d69f9d81b075286e99cb2
#
_cell.length_a   1.000
_cell.length_b   1.000
_cell.length_c   1.000
_cell.angle_alpha   90.00
_cell.angle_beta   90.00
_cell.angle_gamma   90.00
#
_symmetry.space_group_name_H-M   'P 1'
#
loop_
_entity.id
_entity.type
_entity.pdbx_description
1 polymer ?
#
loop_
_entity_poly.entity_id
_entity_poly.type
_entity_poly.pdbx_seq_one_letter_code
_entity_poly.pdbx_strand_id
1 'polypeptide(L)'
;MAIASISEKIKDPRSKKRNLVMFLGLILLVAVLFISMIIGTANTSFSDLYNVFVGVQNTESYRILYHIRIPRVLTAMFAGINLAIAGCILQGVLKNPLADPGIIGVSAGAGLAAMIVMIILPEYTNMVPIVAFVGAMVATLILFALAWEEGIQPLKLILAGVAVSAFFAGGMTCLMVFFSDKIQGTVNWMAGGFSGASWKHVTMILPYTIIGLVGVSISSKLLNALQLGDDVAKSLGTRVEATRFFLVTLAALLAASAVSVAGMLTFVGLIVPHMMRLVVGSDFNYLLPSSAIFGGILLIVADTVARTAFSPIEVPVGVFMSFIGAPFFLYLLKRGMQKR
;
A
#
# COMPACT_ATOMS: atom_id res chain seq x y z
N MET A 1 48.84 7.27 9.36
CA MET A 1 48.27 6.49 10.47
C MET A 1 47.20 7.26 11.27
N ALA A 2 46.74 8.45 10.82
CA ALA A 2 45.79 9.32 11.54
C ALA A 2 44.39 9.46 10.90
N ILE A 3 44.10 8.73 9.81
CA ILE A 3 42.80 8.81 9.11
C ILE A 3 41.87 7.63 9.49
N ALA A 4 42.40 6.63 10.18
CA ALA A 4 41.62 5.45 10.56
C ALA A 4 40.80 5.59 11.86
N SER A 5 40.92 6.70 12.61
CA SER A 5 40.25 6.88 13.91
C SER A 5 39.03 7.81 13.90
N ILE A 6 38.62 8.34 12.75
CA ILE A 6 37.47 9.29 12.65
C ILE A 6 36.17 8.57 12.27
N SER A 7 36.17 7.25 12.17
CA SER A 7 34.95 6.47 11.98
C SER A 7 34.27 6.09 13.32
N GLU A 8 34.35 6.90 14.33
CA GLU A 8 33.36 6.82 15.38
C GLU A 8 32.03 7.30 14.78
N LYS A 9 31.13 6.31 14.47
CA LYS A 9 29.76 6.56 14.07
C LYS A 9 29.20 7.57 15.06
N ILE A 10 29.04 8.84 14.63
CA ILE A 10 28.25 9.84 15.37
C ILE A 10 26.87 9.19 15.53
N LYS A 11 26.65 8.57 16.67
CA LYS A 11 25.37 7.93 16.99
C LYS A 11 24.33 9.06 17.02
N ASP A 12 23.47 9.12 16.01
CA ASP A 12 22.32 10.03 16.02
C ASP A 12 21.59 9.87 17.38
N PRO A 13 21.50 10.92 18.21
CA PRO A 13 20.88 10.82 19.53
C PRO A 13 19.42 10.34 19.47
N ARG A 14 18.78 10.46 18.31
CA ARG A 14 17.41 10.00 18.06
C ARG A 14 17.33 8.52 17.65
N SER A 15 18.45 7.85 17.35
CA SER A 15 18.47 6.46 16.85
C SER A 15 17.84 5.48 17.84
N LYS A 16 18.11 5.65 19.16
CA LYS A 16 17.50 4.82 20.21
C LYS A 16 15.97 4.91 20.21
N LYS A 17 15.41 6.13 20.12
CA LYS A 17 13.97 6.35 20.07
C LYS A 17 13.37 5.73 18.79
N ARG A 18 14.01 5.89 17.64
CA ARG A 18 13.56 5.36 16.35
C ARG A 18 13.55 3.83 16.35
N ASN A 19 14.61 3.20 16.86
CA ASN A 19 14.68 1.75 17.01
C ASN A 19 13.64 1.22 17.99
N LEU A 20 13.38 1.92 19.09
CA LEU A 20 12.32 1.56 20.03
C LEU A 20 10.93 1.61 19.37
N VAL A 21 10.64 2.65 18.58
CA VAL A 21 9.38 2.77 17.85
C VAL A 21 9.19 1.61 16.87
N MET A 22 10.23 1.22 16.12
CA MET A 22 10.17 0.08 15.21
C MET A 22 9.97 -1.25 15.96
N PHE A 23 10.68 -1.45 17.07
CA PHE A 23 10.54 -2.65 17.89
C PHE A 23 9.16 -2.78 18.51
N LEU A 24 8.65 -1.71 19.13
CA LEU A 24 7.29 -1.68 19.67
C LEU A 24 6.23 -1.81 18.56
N GLY A 25 6.47 -1.20 17.39
CA GLY A 25 5.61 -1.36 16.22
C GLY A 25 5.53 -2.81 15.74
N LEU A 26 6.66 -3.54 15.74
CA LEU A 26 6.67 -4.96 15.36
C LEU A 26 5.89 -5.82 16.36
N ILE A 27 6.06 -5.58 17.66
CA ILE A 27 5.26 -6.25 18.70
C ILE A 27 3.78 -5.95 18.52
N LEU A 28 3.44 -4.69 18.26
CA LEU A 28 2.06 -4.27 18.03
C LEU A 28 1.48 -4.92 16.75
N LEU A 29 2.27 -5.01 15.67
CA LEU A 29 1.84 -5.68 14.43
C LEU A 29 1.48 -7.14 14.70
N VAL A 30 2.33 -7.86 15.43
CA VAL A 30 2.09 -9.25 15.79
C VAL A 30 0.86 -9.37 16.71
N ALA A 31 0.73 -8.51 17.70
CA ALA A 31 -0.44 -8.52 18.60
C ALA A 31 -1.75 -8.25 17.83
N VAL A 32 -1.78 -7.21 16.99
CA VAL A 32 -2.95 -6.85 16.18
C VAL A 32 -3.30 -7.96 15.19
N LEU A 33 -2.29 -8.62 14.59
CA LEU A 33 -2.49 -9.75 13.69
C LEU A 33 -3.26 -10.89 14.39
N PHE A 34 -2.81 -11.34 15.57
CA PHE A 34 -3.47 -12.41 16.30
C PHE A 34 -4.85 -12.00 16.83
N ILE A 35 -4.98 -10.79 17.36
CA ILE A 35 -6.26 -10.26 17.86
C ILE A 35 -7.28 -10.19 16.72
N SER A 36 -6.88 -9.70 15.53
CA SER A 36 -7.76 -9.59 14.37
C SER A 36 -8.23 -10.95 13.84
N MET A 37 -7.42 -12.01 13.97
CA MET A 37 -7.84 -13.38 13.61
C MET A 37 -8.98 -13.90 14.49
N ILE A 38 -9.03 -13.45 15.75
CA ILE A 38 -10.06 -13.92 16.72
C ILE A 38 -11.30 -13.06 16.65
N ILE A 39 -11.17 -11.74 16.54
CA ILE A 39 -12.30 -10.82 16.47
C ILE A 39 -13.06 -10.99 15.14
N GLY A 40 -14.39 -11.16 15.20
CA GLY A 40 -15.26 -11.23 14.03
C GLY A 40 -16.69 -11.61 14.41
N THR A 41 -17.58 -11.72 13.42
CA THR A 41 -19.00 -12.02 13.62
C THR A 41 -19.26 -13.41 14.19
N ALA A 42 -18.43 -14.39 13.88
CA ALA A 42 -18.50 -15.72 14.47
C ALA A 42 -17.62 -15.78 15.74
N ASN A 43 -18.11 -16.39 16.79
CA ASN A 43 -17.39 -16.55 18.04
C ASN A 43 -16.25 -17.55 17.88
N THR A 44 -15.02 -17.09 18.03
CA THR A 44 -13.81 -17.91 18.07
C THR A 44 -12.93 -17.46 19.24
N SER A 45 -12.19 -18.39 19.81
CA SER A 45 -11.35 -18.16 20.98
C SER A 45 -9.86 -18.29 20.64
N PHE A 46 -9.00 -17.88 21.58
CA PHE A 46 -7.55 -18.16 21.49
C PHE A 46 -7.24 -19.66 21.45
N SER A 47 -8.05 -20.48 22.15
CA SER A 47 -7.93 -21.94 22.12
C SER A 47 -8.21 -22.50 20.72
N ASP A 48 -9.20 -21.97 20.01
CA ASP A 48 -9.49 -22.38 18.63
C ASP A 48 -8.34 -22.02 17.69
N LEU A 49 -7.75 -20.84 17.85
CA LEU A 49 -6.60 -20.43 17.05
C LEU A 49 -5.39 -21.33 17.33
N TYR A 50 -5.13 -21.68 18.60
CA TYR A 50 -4.10 -22.64 18.97
C TYR A 50 -4.34 -24.00 18.33
N ASN A 51 -5.58 -24.53 18.38
CA ASN A 51 -5.98 -25.79 17.77
C ASN A 51 -5.73 -25.81 16.25
N VAL A 52 -5.93 -24.69 15.55
CA VAL A 52 -5.60 -24.57 14.11
C VAL A 52 -4.09 -24.74 13.87
N PHE A 53 -3.23 -24.15 14.72
CA PHE A 53 -1.77 -24.29 14.58
C PHE A 53 -1.24 -25.68 14.94
N VAL A 54 -1.91 -26.37 15.86
CA VAL A 54 -1.57 -27.76 16.25
C VAL A 54 -2.14 -28.80 15.25
N GLY A 55 -2.97 -28.36 14.29
CA GLY A 55 -3.44 -29.22 13.19
C GLY A 55 -4.76 -29.96 13.48
N VAL A 56 -5.58 -29.47 14.42
CA VAL A 56 -6.94 -30.00 14.66
C VAL A 56 -7.89 -29.48 13.57
N GLN A 57 -8.16 -30.30 12.55
CA GLN A 57 -8.81 -29.86 11.30
C GLN A 57 -10.34 -29.98 11.25
N ASN A 58 -10.95 -30.82 12.11
CA ASN A 58 -12.37 -31.21 11.96
C ASN A 58 -13.34 -30.35 12.77
N THR A 59 -13.01 -29.08 13.03
CA THR A 59 -13.89 -28.17 13.78
C THR A 59 -14.44 -27.06 12.88
N GLU A 60 -15.62 -26.54 13.22
CA GLU A 60 -16.19 -25.37 12.54
C GLU A 60 -15.26 -24.14 12.68
N SER A 61 -14.67 -23.96 13.88
CA SER A 61 -13.68 -22.92 14.14
C SER A 61 -12.46 -23.02 13.22
N TYR A 62 -11.98 -24.25 12.89
CA TYR A 62 -10.89 -24.43 11.94
C TYR A 62 -11.27 -23.90 10.56
N ARG A 63 -12.46 -24.20 10.04
CA ARG A 63 -12.92 -23.73 8.73
C ARG A 63 -12.95 -22.20 8.66
N ILE A 64 -13.50 -21.58 9.71
CA ILE A 64 -13.60 -20.11 9.79
C ILE A 64 -12.22 -19.48 9.91
N LEU A 65 -11.37 -19.97 10.79
CA LEU A 65 -10.04 -19.38 11.02
C LEU A 65 -9.11 -19.63 9.84
N TYR A 66 -8.95 -20.87 9.39
CA TYR A 66 -7.96 -21.23 8.39
C TYR A 66 -8.35 -20.79 6.97
N HIS A 67 -9.61 -20.92 6.57
CA HIS A 67 -10.03 -20.61 5.20
C HIS A 67 -10.52 -19.18 4.98
N ILE A 68 -10.96 -18.48 6.04
CA ILE A 68 -11.56 -17.15 5.91
C ILE A 68 -10.72 -16.10 6.63
N ARG A 69 -10.47 -16.23 7.95
CA ARG A 69 -9.89 -15.13 8.73
C ARG A 69 -8.39 -14.97 8.55
N ILE A 70 -7.62 -16.06 8.64
CA ILE A 70 -6.17 -15.99 8.49
C ILE A 70 -5.79 -15.42 7.12
N PRO A 71 -6.30 -15.92 5.97
CA PRO A 71 -5.99 -15.35 4.67
C PRO A 71 -6.40 -13.87 4.55
N ARG A 72 -7.57 -13.49 5.09
CA ARG A 72 -8.07 -12.12 5.08
C ARG A 72 -7.11 -11.17 5.80
N VAL A 73 -6.74 -11.50 7.03
CA VAL A 73 -5.87 -10.68 7.87
C VAL A 73 -4.46 -10.58 7.27
N LEU A 74 -3.92 -11.68 6.75
CA LEU A 74 -2.61 -11.69 6.06
C LEU A 74 -2.65 -10.85 4.78
N THR A 75 -3.70 -10.95 3.98
CA THR A 75 -3.85 -10.14 2.76
C THR A 75 -3.94 -8.65 3.11
N ALA A 76 -4.70 -8.29 4.15
CA ALA A 76 -4.79 -6.92 4.65
C ALA A 76 -3.42 -6.39 5.13
N MET A 77 -2.69 -7.21 5.89
CA MET A 77 -1.33 -6.87 6.35
C MET A 77 -0.41 -6.58 5.18
N PHE A 78 -0.32 -7.49 4.22
CA PHE A 78 0.59 -7.34 3.08
C PHE A 78 0.20 -6.18 2.16
N ALA A 79 -1.10 -5.97 1.92
CA ALA A 79 -1.58 -4.82 1.17
C ALA A 79 -1.22 -3.50 1.87
N GLY A 80 -1.37 -3.43 3.19
CA GLY A 80 -0.97 -2.27 3.99
C GLY A 80 0.52 -1.98 3.94
N ILE A 81 1.36 -3.01 4.05
CA ILE A 81 2.81 -2.91 3.91
C ILE A 81 3.18 -2.37 2.53
N ASN A 82 2.62 -2.96 1.46
CA ASN A 82 2.94 -2.60 0.09
C ASN A 82 2.51 -1.17 -0.25
N LEU A 83 1.29 -0.77 0.12
CA LEU A 83 0.79 0.59 -0.13
C LEU A 83 1.58 1.63 0.67
N ALA A 84 1.94 1.35 1.92
CA ALA A 84 2.71 2.27 2.75
C ALA A 84 4.14 2.45 2.23
N ILE A 85 4.82 1.39 1.81
CA ILE A 85 6.14 1.46 1.17
C ILE A 85 6.03 2.24 -0.15
N ALA A 86 5.07 1.90 -1.01
CA ALA A 86 4.85 2.58 -2.28
C ALA A 86 4.61 4.09 -2.10
N GLY A 87 3.72 4.45 -1.18
CA GLY A 87 3.44 5.85 -0.84
C GLY A 87 4.67 6.58 -0.30
N CYS A 88 5.43 5.96 0.60
CA CYS A 88 6.65 6.52 1.15
C CYS A 88 7.71 6.79 0.06
N ILE A 89 7.89 5.85 -0.86
CA ILE A 89 8.79 6.00 -2.00
C ILE A 89 8.34 7.15 -2.89
N LEU A 90 7.07 7.20 -3.28
CA LEU A 90 6.53 8.26 -4.15
C LEU A 90 6.63 9.64 -3.50
N GLN A 91 6.33 9.76 -2.20
CA GLN A 91 6.53 11.01 -1.46
C GLN A 91 7.98 11.47 -1.51
N GLY A 92 8.93 10.54 -1.44
CA GLY A 92 10.36 10.85 -1.55
C GLY A 92 10.79 11.27 -2.94
N VAL A 93 10.37 10.53 -3.98
CA VAL A 93 10.72 10.81 -5.39
C VAL A 93 10.11 12.11 -5.87
N LEU A 94 8.83 12.34 -5.56
CA LEU A 94 8.07 13.53 -5.96
C LEU A 94 8.36 14.75 -5.07
N LYS A 95 9.14 14.56 -4.00
CA LYS A 95 9.40 15.59 -2.96
C LYS A 95 8.09 16.23 -2.48
N ASN A 96 7.01 15.44 -2.45
CA ASN A 96 5.67 15.87 -2.08
C ASN A 96 5.09 14.93 -1.00
N PRO A 97 4.88 15.40 0.24
CA PRO A 97 4.35 14.56 1.32
C PRO A 97 2.89 14.13 1.11
N LEU A 98 2.22 14.68 0.10
CA LEU A 98 0.85 14.37 -0.27
C LEU A 98 0.75 13.38 -1.44
N ALA A 99 1.87 12.86 -1.91
CA ALA A 99 1.88 11.86 -2.99
C ALA A 99 1.32 10.51 -2.48
N ASP A 100 0.47 9.90 -3.32
CA ASP A 100 -0.15 8.60 -3.10
C ASP A 100 -0.08 7.77 -4.37
N PRO A 101 0.04 6.44 -4.31
CA PRO A 101 0.06 5.58 -5.49
C PRO A 101 -1.15 5.74 -6.43
N GLY A 102 -2.31 6.15 -5.90
CA GLY A 102 -3.50 6.44 -6.71
C GLY A 102 -3.29 7.58 -7.72
N ILE A 103 -2.45 8.57 -7.40
CA ILE A 103 -2.21 9.74 -8.26
C ILE A 103 -1.49 9.35 -9.56
N ILE A 104 -0.68 8.29 -9.55
CA ILE A 104 0.07 7.84 -10.73
C ILE A 104 -0.71 6.91 -11.67
N GLY A 105 -2.02 6.73 -11.44
CA GLY A 105 -2.91 6.00 -12.35
C GLY A 105 -2.94 4.48 -12.16
N VAL A 106 -2.12 3.92 -11.29
CA VAL A 106 -2.03 2.47 -11.02
C VAL A 106 -3.39 1.89 -10.65
N SER A 107 -4.09 2.51 -9.70
CA SER A 107 -5.40 2.04 -9.24
C SER A 107 -6.49 2.15 -10.32
N ALA A 108 -6.46 3.20 -11.14
CA ALA A 108 -7.43 3.38 -12.23
C ALA A 108 -7.25 2.35 -13.34
N GLY A 109 -5.98 2.06 -13.71
CA GLY A 109 -5.67 1.00 -14.68
C GLY A 109 -6.07 -0.38 -14.20
N ALA A 110 -5.81 -0.70 -12.92
CA ALA A 110 -6.28 -1.92 -12.29
C ALA A 110 -7.81 -2.00 -12.31
N GLY A 111 -8.49 -0.88 -11.99
CA GLY A 111 -9.94 -0.78 -11.94
C GLY A 111 -10.60 -1.06 -13.27
N LEU A 112 -10.14 -0.41 -14.34
CA LEU A 112 -10.69 -0.66 -15.68
C LEU A 112 -10.49 -2.12 -16.10
N ALA A 113 -9.30 -2.65 -15.91
CA ALA A 113 -8.98 -4.04 -16.29
C ALA A 113 -9.83 -5.06 -15.50
N ALA A 114 -10.01 -4.83 -14.19
CA ALA A 114 -10.88 -5.65 -13.36
C ALA A 114 -12.34 -5.60 -13.83
N MET A 115 -12.87 -4.40 -14.12
CA MET A 115 -14.25 -4.21 -14.57
C MET A 115 -14.50 -4.86 -15.93
N ILE A 116 -13.54 -4.81 -16.86
CA ILE A 116 -13.64 -5.51 -18.14
C ILE A 116 -13.91 -7.01 -17.90
N VAL A 117 -13.13 -7.65 -17.02
CA VAL A 117 -13.33 -9.07 -16.72
C VAL A 117 -14.65 -9.31 -16.01
N MET A 118 -15.00 -8.53 -15.01
CA MET A 118 -16.22 -8.76 -14.21
C MET A 118 -17.51 -8.53 -14.99
N ILE A 119 -17.52 -7.61 -15.96
CA ILE A 119 -18.71 -7.21 -16.72
C ILE A 119 -18.80 -7.98 -18.04
N ILE A 120 -17.69 -8.08 -18.80
CA ILE A 120 -17.69 -8.63 -20.15
C ILE A 120 -17.37 -10.13 -20.14
N LEU A 121 -16.51 -10.56 -19.21
CA LEU A 121 -16.00 -11.94 -19.14
C LEU A 121 -16.26 -12.56 -17.75
N PRO A 122 -17.51 -12.62 -17.26
CA PRO A 122 -17.84 -13.05 -15.89
C PRO A 122 -17.39 -14.50 -15.58
N GLU A 123 -17.21 -15.34 -16.58
CA GLU A 123 -16.68 -16.70 -16.43
C GLU A 123 -15.22 -16.71 -15.92
N TYR A 124 -14.47 -15.61 -16.15
CA TYR A 124 -13.07 -15.43 -15.76
C TYR A 124 -12.88 -14.59 -14.51
N THR A 125 -13.90 -14.41 -13.67
CA THR A 125 -13.81 -13.59 -12.42
C THR A 125 -12.67 -14.05 -11.51
N ASN A 126 -12.31 -15.33 -11.53
CA ASN A 126 -11.13 -15.83 -10.81
C ASN A 126 -9.78 -15.25 -11.29
N MET A 127 -9.76 -14.65 -12.47
CA MET A 127 -8.58 -13.99 -13.06
C MET A 127 -8.52 -12.49 -12.75
N VAL A 128 -9.54 -11.91 -12.10
CA VAL A 128 -9.59 -10.48 -11.77
C VAL A 128 -8.31 -9.98 -11.11
N PRO A 129 -7.73 -10.65 -10.10
CA PRO A 129 -6.50 -10.15 -9.49
C PRO A 129 -5.33 -10.08 -10.47
N ILE A 130 -5.17 -11.08 -11.36
CA ILE A 130 -4.09 -11.11 -12.35
C ILE A 130 -4.30 -10.01 -13.39
N VAL A 131 -5.52 -9.86 -13.90
CA VAL A 131 -5.84 -8.88 -14.95
C VAL A 131 -5.78 -7.45 -14.38
N ALA A 132 -6.23 -7.24 -13.15
CA ALA A 132 -6.08 -5.97 -12.45
C ALA A 132 -4.61 -5.57 -12.28
N PHE A 133 -3.76 -6.53 -11.90
CA PHE A 133 -2.30 -6.31 -11.82
C PHE A 133 -1.71 -5.90 -13.17
N VAL A 134 -2.06 -6.61 -14.24
CA VAL A 134 -1.62 -6.27 -15.61
C VAL A 134 -2.12 -4.88 -16.00
N GLY A 135 -3.38 -4.56 -15.75
CA GLY A 135 -3.94 -3.22 -16.02
C GLY A 135 -3.21 -2.10 -15.27
N ALA A 136 -2.85 -2.34 -14.02
CA ALA A 136 -2.03 -1.42 -13.24
C ALA A 136 -0.63 -1.21 -13.85
N MET A 137 0.00 -2.29 -14.30
CA MET A 137 1.31 -2.21 -14.95
C MET A 137 1.26 -1.52 -16.32
N VAL A 138 0.20 -1.76 -17.10
CA VAL A 138 -0.05 -1.05 -18.37
C VAL A 138 -0.22 0.46 -18.10
N ALA A 139 -1.02 0.85 -17.12
CA ALA A 139 -1.16 2.25 -16.72
C ALA A 139 0.19 2.87 -16.34
N THR A 140 1.02 2.13 -15.62
CA THR A 140 2.37 2.57 -15.22
C THR A 140 3.29 2.73 -16.45
N LEU A 141 3.23 1.83 -17.42
CA LEU A 141 4.00 1.95 -18.66
C LEU A 141 3.58 3.18 -19.48
N ILE A 142 2.26 3.40 -19.60
CA ILE A 142 1.74 4.62 -20.26
C ILE A 142 2.19 5.87 -19.51
N LEU A 143 2.12 5.86 -18.18
CA LEU A 143 2.63 6.96 -17.35
C LEU A 143 4.10 7.28 -17.68
N PHE A 144 4.96 6.25 -17.71
CA PHE A 144 6.37 6.46 -18.04
C PHE A 144 6.57 6.98 -19.47
N ALA A 145 5.83 6.43 -20.44
CA ALA A 145 5.91 6.87 -21.82
C ALA A 145 5.54 8.37 -21.98
N LEU A 146 4.57 8.86 -21.20
CA LEU A 146 4.12 10.24 -21.22
C LEU A 146 5.02 11.19 -20.40
N ALA A 147 5.57 10.68 -19.28
CA ALA A 147 6.38 11.49 -18.38
C ALA A 147 7.86 11.56 -18.74
N TRP A 148 8.31 10.73 -19.70
CA TRP A 148 9.71 10.64 -20.09
C TRP A 148 10.08 11.73 -21.10
N GLU A 149 10.90 12.68 -20.68
CA GLU A 149 11.49 13.69 -21.53
C GLU A 149 12.85 14.08 -20.92
N GLU A 150 13.92 13.57 -21.52
CA GLU A 150 15.30 13.72 -21.02
C GLU A 150 15.48 13.29 -19.53
N GLY A 151 14.61 12.39 -19.06
CA GLY A 151 14.55 11.89 -17.70
C GLY A 151 13.20 12.11 -17.02
N ILE A 152 13.04 11.54 -15.81
CA ILE A 152 11.79 11.60 -15.04
C ILE A 152 11.78 12.87 -14.17
N GLN A 153 10.94 13.84 -14.55
CA GLN A 153 10.69 15.04 -13.76
C GLN A 153 9.46 14.84 -12.83
N PRO A 154 9.55 15.21 -11.54
CA PRO A 154 8.45 15.03 -10.59
C PRO A 154 7.12 15.66 -11.02
N LEU A 155 7.17 16.88 -11.58
CA LEU A 155 5.96 17.57 -12.03
C LEU A 155 5.30 16.86 -13.22
N LYS A 156 6.10 16.43 -14.22
CA LYS A 156 5.59 15.71 -15.40
C LYS A 156 4.98 14.37 -15.00
N LEU A 157 5.59 13.69 -14.03
CA LEU A 157 5.03 12.43 -13.51
C LEU A 157 3.65 12.63 -12.87
N ILE A 158 3.45 13.71 -12.12
CA ILE A 158 2.14 14.03 -11.53
C ILE A 158 1.12 14.36 -12.61
N LEU A 159 1.47 15.24 -13.57
CA LEU A 159 0.55 15.64 -14.64
C LEU A 159 0.17 14.47 -15.56
N ALA A 160 1.14 13.65 -15.95
CA ALA A 160 0.89 12.44 -16.71
C ALA A 160 0.02 11.44 -15.90
N GLY A 161 0.26 11.30 -14.60
CA GLY A 161 -0.52 10.45 -13.71
C GLY A 161 -2.00 10.88 -13.63
N VAL A 162 -2.27 12.17 -13.53
CA VAL A 162 -3.64 12.72 -13.56
C VAL A 162 -4.32 12.41 -14.90
N ALA A 163 -3.63 12.60 -16.04
CA ALA A 163 -4.17 12.30 -17.36
C ALA A 163 -4.45 10.82 -17.54
N VAL A 164 -3.53 9.94 -17.14
CA VAL A 164 -3.69 8.48 -17.18
C VAL A 164 -4.84 8.05 -16.30
N SER A 165 -4.93 8.57 -15.07
CA SER A 165 -6.04 8.27 -14.16
C SER A 165 -7.39 8.68 -14.74
N ALA A 166 -7.49 9.87 -15.33
CA ALA A 166 -8.69 10.37 -15.96
C ALA A 166 -9.14 9.51 -17.16
N PHE A 167 -8.18 9.09 -17.99
CA PHE A 167 -8.44 8.20 -19.13
C PHE A 167 -9.04 6.85 -18.69
N PHE A 168 -8.40 6.18 -17.73
CA PHE A 168 -8.90 4.90 -17.22
C PHE A 168 -10.21 5.06 -16.43
N ALA A 169 -10.40 6.16 -15.68
CA ALA A 169 -11.66 6.46 -15.01
C ALA A 169 -12.80 6.70 -16.01
N GLY A 170 -12.53 7.38 -17.13
CA GLY A 170 -13.47 7.52 -18.25
C GLY A 170 -13.89 6.17 -18.83
N GLY A 171 -12.93 5.25 -19.02
CA GLY A 171 -13.20 3.88 -19.44
C GLY A 171 -14.10 3.11 -18.45
N MET A 172 -13.84 3.23 -17.14
CA MET A 172 -14.72 2.64 -16.11
C MET A 172 -16.13 3.22 -16.17
N THR A 173 -16.26 4.54 -16.30
CA THR A 173 -17.57 5.20 -16.44
C THR A 173 -18.30 4.74 -17.70
N CYS A 174 -17.60 4.60 -18.81
CA CYS A 174 -18.15 4.06 -20.06
C CYS A 174 -18.74 2.66 -19.87
N LEU A 175 -18.01 1.75 -19.22
CA LEU A 175 -18.50 0.42 -18.88
C LEU A 175 -19.75 0.46 -17.98
N MET A 176 -19.76 1.33 -16.98
CA MET A 176 -20.93 1.49 -16.09
C MET A 176 -22.17 1.96 -16.83
N VAL A 177 -22.02 2.87 -17.79
CA VAL A 177 -23.15 3.38 -18.59
C VAL A 177 -23.68 2.33 -19.56
N PHE A 178 -22.80 1.64 -20.27
CA PHE A 178 -23.22 0.65 -21.27
C PHE A 178 -23.73 -0.67 -20.67
N PHE A 179 -23.30 -1.03 -19.49
CA PHE A 179 -23.62 -2.30 -18.83
C PHE A 179 -24.23 -2.07 -17.43
N SER A 180 -25.14 -1.12 -17.31
CA SER A 180 -25.72 -0.69 -16.03
C SER A 180 -26.40 -1.82 -15.25
N ASP A 181 -26.89 -2.84 -15.91
CA ASP A 181 -27.51 -4.05 -15.36
C ASP A 181 -26.49 -5.01 -14.69
N LYS A 182 -25.20 -4.91 -15.03
CA LYS A 182 -24.14 -5.82 -14.55
C LYS A 182 -23.19 -5.21 -13.54
N ILE A 183 -23.42 -3.98 -13.09
CA ILE A 183 -22.47 -3.25 -12.22
C ILE A 183 -22.42 -3.75 -10.78
N GLN A 184 -23.47 -4.40 -10.28
CA GLN A 184 -23.62 -4.70 -8.85
C GLN A 184 -22.42 -5.47 -8.26
N GLY A 185 -21.85 -6.41 -9.00
CA GLY A 185 -20.65 -7.15 -8.59
C GLY A 185 -19.38 -6.31 -8.57
N THR A 186 -19.28 -5.29 -9.43
CA THR A 186 -18.09 -4.45 -9.55
C THR A 186 -18.00 -3.36 -8.49
N VAL A 187 -19.12 -2.89 -7.96
CA VAL A 187 -19.19 -1.84 -6.93
C VAL A 187 -18.42 -2.25 -5.66
N ASN A 188 -18.59 -3.49 -5.21
CA ASN A 188 -17.89 -3.99 -4.03
C ASN A 188 -16.37 -4.03 -4.25
N TRP A 189 -15.92 -4.43 -5.44
CA TRP A 189 -14.50 -4.45 -5.77
C TRP A 189 -13.93 -3.02 -5.87
N MET A 190 -14.67 -2.09 -6.48
CA MET A 190 -14.29 -0.67 -6.55
C MET A 190 -14.23 -0.01 -5.17
N ALA A 191 -15.13 -0.39 -4.27
CA ALA A 191 -15.13 0.10 -2.90
C ALA A 191 -13.86 -0.32 -2.12
N GLY A 192 -13.17 -1.35 -2.57
CA GLY A 192 -11.94 -1.89 -1.96
C GLY A 192 -12.18 -2.60 -0.64
N GLY A 193 -11.67 -3.81 -0.52
CA GLY A 193 -11.86 -4.59 0.70
C GLY A 193 -11.21 -5.97 0.63
N PHE A 194 -11.32 -6.70 1.73
CA PHE A 194 -10.75 -8.04 1.88
C PHE A 194 -11.84 -9.11 2.04
N SER A 195 -13.10 -8.76 1.78
CA SER A 195 -14.19 -9.72 1.76
C SER A 195 -13.95 -10.75 0.65
N GLY A 196 -13.99 -12.04 0.98
CA GLY A 196 -13.65 -13.11 0.03
C GLY A 196 -12.15 -13.34 -0.19
N ALA A 197 -11.27 -12.69 0.57
CA ALA A 197 -9.83 -12.97 0.54
C ALA A 197 -9.56 -14.44 0.94
N SER A 198 -8.68 -15.10 0.21
CA SER A 198 -8.34 -16.52 0.34
C SER A 198 -6.83 -16.72 0.29
N TRP A 199 -6.35 -17.93 0.53
CA TRP A 199 -4.93 -18.28 0.41
C TRP A 199 -4.35 -17.94 -0.96
N LYS A 200 -5.16 -17.99 -2.02
CA LYS A 200 -4.75 -17.56 -3.36
C LYS A 200 -4.30 -16.08 -3.37
N HIS A 201 -5.03 -15.20 -2.71
CA HIS A 201 -4.68 -13.77 -2.62
C HIS A 201 -3.40 -13.57 -1.80
N VAL A 202 -3.23 -14.34 -0.70
CA VAL A 202 -2.00 -14.33 0.09
C VAL A 202 -0.78 -14.74 -0.74
N THR A 203 -0.88 -15.85 -1.46
CA THR A 203 0.23 -16.33 -2.31
C THR A 203 0.54 -15.40 -3.48
N MET A 204 -0.45 -14.66 -3.98
CA MET A 204 -0.24 -13.68 -5.05
C MET A 204 0.47 -12.42 -4.56
N ILE A 205 0.11 -11.87 -3.39
CA ILE A 205 0.70 -10.62 -2.89
C ILE A 205 2.04 -10.82 -2.19
N LEU A 206 2.26 -11.97 -1.55
CA LEU A 206 3.45 -12.27 -0.74
C LEU A 206 4.79 -12.04 -1.47
N PRO A 207 5.01 -12.51 -2.71
CA PRO A 207 6.26 -12.30 -3.42
C PRO A 207 6.59 -10.82 -3.59
N TYR A 208 5.60 -9.98 -3.91
CA TYR A 208 5.78 -8.53 -4.06
C TYR A 208 6.07 -7.85 -2.73
N THR A 209 5.44 -8.31 -1.65
CA THR A 209 5.76 -7.81 -0.30
C THR A 209 7.21 -8.12 0.08
N ILE A 210 7.70 -9.33 -0.22
CA ILE A 210 9.10 -9.69 0.00
C ILE A 210 10.02 -8.79 -0.83
N ILE A 211 9.73 -8.59 -2.12
CA ILE A 211 10.48 -7.67 -2.99
C ILE A 211 10.49 -6.25 -2.39
N GLY A 212 9.35 -5.78 -1.90
CA GLY A 212 9.24 -4.47 -1.24
C GLY A 212 10.10 -4.36 0.00
N LEU A 213 10.04 -5.34 0.89
CA LEU A 213 10.82 -5.38 2.13
C LEU A 213 12.34 -5.44 1.87
N VAL A 214 12.76 -6.24 0.90
CA VAL A 214 14.17 -6.27 0.44
C VAL A 214 14.54 -4.92 -0.18
N GLY A 215 13.66 -4.36 -1.01
CA GLY A 215 13.84 -3.06 -1.66
C GLY A 215 13.95 -1.88 -0.69
N VAL A 216 13.39 -1.98 0.52
CA VAL A 216 13.47 -0.92 1.54
C VAL A 216 14.91 -0.51 1.84
N SER A 217 15.83 -1.46 2.00
CA SER A 217 17.23 -1.17 2.33
C SER A 217 17.96 -0.41 1.24
N ILE A 218 17.66 -0.73 -0.03
CA ILE A 218 18.24 -0.06 -1.21
C ILE A 218 17.59 1.30 -1.39
N SER A 219 16.26 1.35 -1.35
CA SER A 219 15.45 2.55 -1.56
C SER A 219 15.74 3.63 -0.53
N SER A 220 16.02 3.27 0.73
CA SER A 220 16.33 4.21 1.80
C SER A 220 17.52 5.10 1.47
N LYS A 221 18.62 4.50 1.03
CA LYS A 221 19.84 5.22 0.68
C LYS A 221 19.63 6.13 -0.54
N LEU A 222 18.97 5.61 -1.57
CA LEU A 222 18.68 6.33 -2.80
C LEU A 222 17.74 7.53 -2.55
N LEU A 223 16.72 7.34 -1.73
CA LEU A 223 15.78 8.41 -1.36
C LEU A 223 16.46 9.49 -0.53
N ASN A 224 17.32 9.12 0.44
CA ASN A 224 18.08 10.08 1.21
C ASN A 224 18.99 10.93 0.31
N ALA A 225 19.65 10.31 -0.69
CA ALA A 225 20.45 11.06 -1.65
C ALA A 225 19.61 12.03 -2.49
N LEU A 226 18.44 11.61 -2.99
CA LEU A 226 17.53 12.46 -3.77
C LEU A 226 16.99 13.66 -2.97
N GLN A 227 16.87 13.55 -1.63
CA GLN A 227 16.43 14.68 -0.79
C GLN A 227 17.43 15.83 -0.76
N LEU A 228 18.72 15.55 -0.99
CA LEU A 228 19.76 16.58 -1.02
C LEU A 228 19.72 17.48 -2.27
N GLY A 229 18.89 17.12 -3.26
CA GLY A 229 18.82 17.77 -4.55
C GLY A 229 19.57 17.00 -5.64
N ASP A 230 19.18 17.22 -6.89
CA ASP A 230 19.67 16.43 -8.03
C ASP A 230 21.16 16.60 -8.26
N ASP A 231 21.65 17.85 -8.18
CA ASP A 231 23.07 18.17 -8.41
C ASP A 231 23.97 17.57 -7.33
N VAL A 232 23.54 17.63 -6.06
CA VAL A 232 24.25 17.02 -4.94
C VAL A 232 24.20 15.50 -5.05
N ALA A 233 23.06 14.92 -5.40
CA ALA A 233 22.94 13.47 -5.60
C ALA A 233 23.85 12.97 -6.73
N LYS A 234 23.94 13.72 -7.85
CA LYS A 234 24.87 13.43 -8.95
C LYS A 234 26.33 13.49 -8.52
N SER A 235 26.71 14.52 -7.75
CA SER A 235 28.09 14.66 -7.24
C SER A 235 28.48 13.54 -6.27
N LEU A 236 27.50 12.93 -5.59
CA LEU A 236 27.66 11.73 -4.76
C LEU A 236 27.66 10.41 -5.57
N GLY A 237 27.66 10.48 -6.91
CA GLY A 237 27.69 9.32 -7.80
C GLY A 237 26.33 8.66 -8.04
N THR A 238 25.22 9.27 -7.60
CA THR A 238 23.88 8.72 -7.83
C THR A 238 23.41 9.02 -9.26
N ARG A 239 23.03 7.98 -10.01
CA ARG A 239 22.38 8.14 -11.32
C ARG A 239 20.91 8.51 -11.11
N VAL A 240 20.61 9.80 -10.97
CA VAL A 240 19.32 10.34 -10.55
C VAL A 240 18.16 9.77 -11.36
N GLU A 241 18.27 9.75 -12.71
CA GLU A 241 17.20 9.27 -13.60
C GLU A 241 16.91 7.78 -13.41
N ALA A 242 17.96 6.95 -13.43
CA ALA A 242 17.83 5.52 -13.22
C ALA A 242 17.27 5.20 -11.80
N THR A 243 17.68 6.00 -10.82
CA THR A 243 17.21 5.89 -9.45
C THR A 243 15.71 6.21 -9.36
N ARG A 244 15.24 7.29 -9.98
CA ARG A 244 13.83 7.63 -10.02
C ARG A 244 13.00 6.56 -10.74
N PHE A 245 13.50 6.11 -11.89
CA PHE A 245 12.84 5.03 -12.64
C PHE A 245 12.69 3.77 -11.80
N PHE A 246 13.76 3.32 -11.15
CA PHE A 246 13.72 2.15 -10.26
C PHE A 246 12.74 2.32 -9.10
N LEU A 247 12.78 3.46 -8.41
CA LEU A 247 11.93 3.74 -7.26
C LEU A 247 10.45 3.82 -7.63
N VAL A 248 10.12 4.51 -8.74
CA VAL A 248 8.72 4.62 -9.20
C VAL A 248 8.21 3.26 -9.68
N THR A 249 9.05 2.49 -10.39
CA THR A 249 8.69 1.12 -10.81
C THR A 249 8.43 0.21 -9.60
N LEU A 250 9.28 0.26 -8.58
CA LEU A 250 9.07 -0.49 -7.35
C LEU A 250 7.78 -0.08 -6.64
N ALA A 251 7.53 1.22 -6.52
CA ALA A 251 6.30 1.74 -5.92
C ALA A 251 5.05 1.31 -6.71
N ALA A 252 5.09 1.38 -8.04
CA ALA A 252 4.00 0.94 -8.90
C ALA A 252 3.74 -0.57 -8.79
N LEU A 253 4.79 -1.39 -8.74
CA LEU A 253 4.72 -2.84 -8.56
C LEU A 253 4.02 -3.20 -7.23
N LEU A 254 4.43 -2.55 -6.14
CA LEU A 254 3.85 -2.76 -4.81
C LEU A 254 2.38 -2.31 -4.76
N ALA A 255 2.07 -1.14 -5.32
CA ALA A 255 0.71 -0.63 -5.39
C ALA A 255 -0.18 -1.54 -6.26
N ALA A 256 0.30 -1.97 -7.43
CA ALA A 256 -0.42 -2.88 -8.32
C ALA A 256 -0.75 -4.21 -7.61
N SER A 257 0.22 -4.79 -6.88
CA SER A 257 0.01 -6.02 -6.13
C SER A 257 -1.04 -5.88 -5.03
N ALA A 258 -1.07 -4.73 -4.34
CA ALA A 258 -2.07 -4.47 -3.31
C ALA A 258 -3.47 -4.27 -3.91
N VAL A 259 -3.59 -3.42 -4.95
CA VAL A 259 -4.87 -3.15 -5.62
C VAL A 259 -5.44 -4.39 -6.30
N SER A 260 -4.60 -5.26 -6.85
CA SER A 260 -5.05 -6.50 -7.51
C SER A 260 -5.79 -7.46 -6.58
N VAL A 261 -5.46 -7.48 -5.29
CA VAL A 261 -6.08 -8.38 -4.30
C VAL A 261 -7.11 -7.70 -3.40
N ALA A 262 -7.00 -6.39 -3.22
CA ALA A 262 -7.83 -5.61 -2.30
C ALA A 262 -8.83 -4.68 -2.99
N GLY A 263 -8.78 -4.55 -4.34
CA GLY A 263 -9.50 -3.51 -5.04
C GLY A 263 -8.94 -2.11 -4.79
N MET A 264 -9.74 -1.09 -5.06
CA MET A 264 -9.26 0.29 -4.99
C MET A 264 -9.20 0.79 -3.54
N LEU A 265 -7.99 0.79 -2.96
CA LEU A 265 -7.73 1.35 -1.63
C LEU A 265 -7.04 2.71 -1.76
N THR A 266 -7.54 3.68 -1.01
CA THR A 266 -7.02 5.06 -0.99
C THR A 266 -6.45 5.43 0.38
N PHE A 267 -5.63 6.49 0.42
CA PHE A 267 -5.11 7.13 1.62
C PHE A 267 -4.08 6.34 2.45
N VAL A 268 -3.92 5.03 2.29
CA VAL A 268 -2.96 4.23 3.08
C VAL A 268 -1.54 4.73 2.85
N GLY A 269 -1.15 4.85 1.57
CA GLY A 269 0.15 5.35 1.14
C GLY A 269 0.40 6.82 1.47
N LEU A 270 -0.67 7.57 1.75
CA LEU A 270 -0.57 8.98 2.15
C LEU A 270 -0.43 9.12 3.67
N ILE A 271 -1.33 8.49 4.43
CA ILE A 271 -1.46 8.67 5.88
C ILE A 271 -0.24 8.10 6.60
N VAL A 272 0.10 6.84 6.32
CA VAL A 272 1.10 6.11 7.12
C VAL A 272 2.48 6.74 7.05
N PRO A 273 3.07 7.02 5.85
CA PRO A 273 4.39 7.63 5.80
C PRO A 273 4.41 9.04 6.42
N HIS A 274 3.30 9.77 6.29
CA HIS A 274 3.20 11.10 6.90
C HIS A 274 3.20 11.02 8.43
N MET A 275 2.39 10.14 9.02
CA MET A 275 2.38 9.93 10.48
C MET A 275 3.75 9.46 10.98
N MET A 276 4.38 8.51 10.29
CA MET A 276 5.69 8.02 10.67
C MET A 276 6.76 9.11 10.56
N ARG A 277 6.69 10.00 9.59
CA ARG A 277 7.59 11.15 9.47
C ARG A 277 7.53 12.07 10.69
N LEU A 278 6.37 12.24 11.30
CA LEU A 278 6.22 13.02 12.55
C LEU A 278 6.85 12.31 13.76
N VAL A 279 6.92 10.98 13.76
CA VAL A 279 7.42 10.17 14.89
C VAL A 279 8.91 9.88 14.77
N VAL A 280 9.36 9.37 13.60
CA VAL A 280 10.75 8.93 13.38
C VAL A 280 11.58 9.93 12.57
N GLY A 281 10.97 10.99 12.01
CA GLY A 281 11.62 11.98 11.18
C GLY A 281 11.68 11.61 9.70
N SER A 282 12.45 12.38 8.92
CA SER A 282 12.48 12.28 7.45
C SER A 282 13.58 11.37 6.90
N ASP A 283 14.41 10.76 7.76
CA ASP A 283 15.42 9.81 7.32
C ASP A 283 14.77 8.50 6.85
N PHE A 284 14.91 8.18 5.57
CA PHE A 284 14.29 7.00 4.96
C PHE A 284 14.81 5.67 5.49
N ASN A 285 15.97 5.63 6.15
CA ASN A 285 16.44 4.41 6.82
C ASN A 285 15.51 3.97 7.96
N TYR A 286 14.78 4.91 8.56
CA TYR A 286 13.78 4.67 9.60
C TYR A 286 12.35 4.82 9.08
N LEU A 287 12.13 5.77 8.16
CA LEU A 287 10.81 6.09 7.66
C LEU A 287 10.20 4.95 6.84
N LEU A 288 10.96 4.32 5.94
CA LEU A 288 10.45 3.22 5.12
C LEU A 288 10.08 1.97 5.95
N PRO A 289 10.97 1.43 6.82
CA PRO A 289 10.62 0.25 7.60
C PRO A 289 9.50 0.53 8.61
N SER A 290 9.46 1.70 9.24
CA SER A 290 8.35 2.07 10.12
C SER A 290 7.04 2.21 9.34
N SER A 291 7.07 2.79 8.13
CA SER A 291 5.89 2.87 7.28
C SER A 291 5.36 1.48 6.88
N ALA A 292 6.25 0.53 6.59
CA ALA A 292 5.86 -0.85 6.31
C ALA A 292 5.12 -1.48 7.50
N ILE A 293 5.70 -1.39 8.71
CA ILE A 293 5.10 -1.95 9.93
C ILE A 293 3.72 -1.33 10.20
N PHE A 294 3.67 -0.01 10.23
CA PHE A 294 2.43 0.71 10.57
C PHE A 294 1.39 0.69 9.44
N GLY A 295 1.80 0.47 8.19
CA GLY A 295 0.90 0.20 7.07
C GLY A 295 0.13 -1.11 7.24
N GLY A 296 0.85 -2.18 7.62
CA GLY A 296 0.23 -3.45 7.97
C GLY A 296 -0.74 -3.32 9.14
N ILE A 297 -0.34 -2.65 10.23
CA ILE A 297 -1.18 -2.40 11.40
C ILE A 297 -2.45 -1.64 10.99
N LEU A 298 -2.31 -0.54 10.25
CA LEU A 298 -3.44 0.30 9.86
C LEU A 298 -4.50 -0.49 9.09
N LEU A 299 -4.10 -1.27 8.07
CA LEU A 299 -5.08 -2.01 7.28
C LEU A 299 -5.68 -3.20 8.01
N ILE A 300 -4.93 -3.90 8.88
CA ILE A 300 -5.52 -4.94 9.74
C ILE A 300 -6.59 -4.33 10.65
N VAL A 301 -6.27 -3.23 11.33
CA VAL A 301 -7.21 -2.55 12.25
C VAL A 301 -8.41 -2.01 11.48
N ALA A 302 -8.18 -1.32 10.35
CA ALA A 302 -9.24 -0.77 9.52
C ALA A 302 -10.20 -1.86 9.02
N ASP A 303 -9.69 -2.99 8.50
CA ASP A 303 -10.54 -4.12 8.07
C ASP A 303 -11.28 -4.74 9.25
N THR A 304 -10.63 -4.89 10.40
CA THR A 304 -11.28 -5.46 11.60
C THR A 304 -12.42 -4.57 12.08
N VAL A 305 -12.21 -3.26 12.15
CA VAL A 305 -13.26 -2.30 12.53
C VAL A 305 -14.36 -2.27 11.47
N ALA A 306 -14.02 -2.19 10.19
CA ALA A 306 -14.98 -2.11 9.10
C ALA A 306 -15.94 -3.32 9.04
N ARG A 307 -15.45 -4.53 9.36
CA ARG A 307 -16.27 -5.76 9.37
C ARG A 307 -17.04 -6.00 10.66
N THR A 308 -16.70 -5.30 11.76
CA THR A 308 -17.32 -5.56 13.07
C THR A 308 -18.23 -4.45 13.56
N ALA A 309 -17.92 -3.18 13.21
CA ALA A 309 -18.61 -2.01 13.72
C ALA A 309 -20.11 -1.92 13.33
N PHE A 310 -20.46 -2.47 12.17
CA PHE A 310 -21.81 -2.42 11.62
C PHE A 310 -22.44 -3.82 11.44
N SER A 311 -21.93 -4.82 12.18
CA SER A 311 -22.45 -6.20 12.10
C SER A 311 -23.98 -6.24 12.20
N PRO A 312 -24.70 -7.00 11.33
CA PRO A 312 -24.19 -8.02 10.41
C PRO A 312 -23.71 -7.50 9.02
N ILE A 313 -23.78 -6.20 8.76
CA ILE A 313 -23.35 -5.61 7.48
C ILE A 313 -21.85 -5.34 7.54
N GLU A 314 -21.09 -5.87 6.58
CA GLU A 314 -19.67 -5.54 6.43
C GLU A 314 -19.50 -4.30 5.55
N VAL A 315 -18.86 -3.26 6.08
CA VAL A 315 -18.48 -2.08 5.31
C VAL A 315 -17.16 -2.35 4.60
N PRO A 316 -17.03 -2.09 3.28
CA PRO A 316 -15.74 -2.20 2.60
C PRO A 316 -14.68 -1.30 3.25
N VAL A 317 -13.49 -1.85 3.48
CA VAL A 317 -12.42 -1.11 4.17
C VAL A 317 -11.97 0.15 3.43
N GLY A 318 -12.07 0.17 2.10
CA GLY A 318 -11.76 1.36 1.30
C GLY A 318 -12.70 2.52 1.56
N VAL A 319 -13.99 2.26 1.77
CA VAL A 319 -14.98 3.26 2.21
C VAL A 319 -14.58 3.79 3.58
N PHE A 320 -14.30 2.91 4.54
CA PHE A 320 -13.85 3.28 5.88
C PHE A 320 -12.58 4.14 5.83
N MET A 321 -11.59 3.74 5.03
CA MET A 321 -10.35 4.50 4.83
C MET A 321 -10.60 5.88 4.21
N SER A 322 -11.57 6.02 3.31
CA SER A 322 -11.93 7.31 2.71
C SER A 322 -12.53 8.27 3.74
N PHE A 323 -13.39 7.79 4.62
CA PHE A 323 -13.98 8.60 5.71
C PHE A 323 -12.95 9.07 6.74
N ILE A 324 -11.89 8.31 7.00
CA ILE A 324 -10.80 8.72 7.89
C ILE A 324 -9.76 9.55 7.14
N GLY A 325 -9.44 9.14 5.92
CA GLY A 325 -8.34 9.70 5.15
C GLY A 325 -8.60 11.11 4.64
N ALA A 326 -9.81 11.39 4.16
CA ALA A 326 -10.15 12.71 3.63
C ALA A 326 -10.12 13.82 4.71
N PRO A 327 -10.71 13.66 5.91
CA PRO A 327 -10.58 14.62 6.99
C PRO A 327 -9.13 14.79 7.47
N PHE A 328 -8.37 13.68 7.55
CA PHE A 328 -6.95 13.72 7.91
C PHE A 328 -6.14 14.53 6.90
N PHE A 329 -6.40 14.32 5.59
CA PHE A 329 -5.76 15.08 4.52
C PHE A 329 -6.06 16.59 4.61
N LEU A 330 -7.33 16.96 4.83
CA LEU A 330 -7.73 18.36 5.01
C LEU A 330 -7.06 19.00 6.22
N TYR A 331 -6.96 18.27 7.33
CA TYR A 331 -6.22 18.73 8.51
C TYR A 331 -4.75 19.01 8.20
N LEU A 332 -4.10 18.13 7.43
CA LEU A 332 -2.70 18.32 7.03
C LEU A 332 -2.50 19.54 6.13
N LEU A 333 -3.39 19.75 5.16
CA LEU A 333 -3.37 20.93 4.30
C LEU A 333 -3.47 22.21 5.12
N LYS A 334 -4.43 22.29 6.04
CA LYS A 334 -4.62 23.46 6.91
C LYS A 334 -3.38 23.76 7.75
N ARG A 335 -2.75 22.74 8.34
CA ARG A 335 -1.55 22.88 9.16
C ARG A 335 -0.31 23.25 8.35
N GLY A 336 -0.19 22.74 7.11
CA GLY A 336 0.91 23.07 6.20
C GLY A 336 0.86 24.51 5.71
N MET A 337 -0.33 25.07 5.50
CA MET A 337 -0.52 26.48 5.11
C MET A 337 -0.23 27.46 6.25
N GLN A 338 -0.41 27.06 7.50
CA GLN A 338 -0.14 27.93 8.66
C GLN A 338 1.35 28.07 8.99
N LYS A 339 2.24 27.25 8.41
CA LYS A 339 3.69 27.30 8.65
C LYS A 339 4.49 28.00 7.55
N ARG A 340 3.84 28.51 6.53
CA ARG A 340 4.38 29.41 5.50
C ARG A 340 3.94 30.84 5.78
#